data_0a21ef9a7257856e151dbf506eabdf8a
#
_entry.id   0a21ef9a7257856e151dbf506eabdf8a
#
_cell.length_a   1.000
_cell.length_b   1.000
_cell.length_c   1.000
_cell.angle_alpha   90.00
_cell.angle_beta   90.00
_cell.angle_gamma   90.00
#
_symmetry.space_group_name_H-M   'P 1'
#
loop_
_entity.id
_entity.type
_entity.pdbx_description
1 polymer ?
#
loop_
_entity_poly.entity_id
_entity_poly.type
_entity_poly.pdbx_seq_one_letter_code
_entity_poly.pdbx_strand_id
1 'polypeptide(L)'
;VRTLGRAEELNALWGQKVLFALPLDEAGQNGEYQRMLGRLRREQHLLEGCTGGLLVDGPGELYTKSTAAELALALNCAGCALVGRPLVEATGSLANFRIQAQNLGTDCLGAYRAAARELADRLEAGGALACDSPELLVLHASSHHTSNTMALWEQVRGRLSQDFICTEIGLRNGTLRDCSGCPYTMCLHFGERGGCFYGGLMPEEVY
;
A
#
# COMPACT_ATOMS: atom_id res chain seq x y z
N VAL A 1 20.67 -5.38 -11.53
CA VAL A 1 19.98 -5.78 -10.29
C VAL A 1 20.97 -6.41 -9.35
N ARG A 2 21.02 -5.93 -8.10
CA ARG A 2 21.81 -6.52 -7.02
C ARG A 2 20.88 -7.21 -6.04
N THR A 3 21.18 -8.44 -5.66
CA THR A 3 20.42 -9.17 -4.65
C THR A 3 21.15 -9.12 -3.31
N LEU A 4 20.42 -8.77 -2.25
CA LEU A 4 20.91 -8.78 -0.87
C LEU A 4 20.15 -9.87 -0.12
N GLY A 5 20.85 -10.59 0.75
CA GLY A 5 20.25 -11.70 1.49
C GLY A 5 20.35 -11.58 3.00
N ARG A 6 20.97 -10.50 3.49
CA ARG A 6 21.23 -10.32 4.93
C ARG A 6 20.79 -8.93 5.40
N ALA A 7 20.28 -8.88 6.62
CA ALA A 7 19.83 -7.64 7.24
C ALA A 7 20.95 -6.59 7.38
N GLU A 8 22.20 -7.00 7.52
CA GLU A 8 23.37 -6.08 7.63
C GLU A 8 23.62 -5.29 6.36
N GLU A 9 23.18 -5.80 5.20
CA GLU A 9 23.40 -5.18 3.90
C GLU A 9 22.45 -3.99 3.62
N LEU A 10 21.46 -3.75 4.48
CA LEU A 10 20.52 -2.62 4.34
C LEU A 10 21.23 -1.25 4.26
N ASN A 11 22.38 -1.10 4.91
CA ASN A 11 23.15 0.15 4.87
C ASN A 11 23.59 0.57 3.44
N ALA A 12 23.59 -0.38 2.51
CA ALA A 12 23.98 -0.13 1.12
C ALA A 12 22.83 0.37 0.23
N LEU A 13 21.63 0.55 0.80
CA LEU A 13 20.41 0.79 0.02
C LEU A 13 20.00 2.27 -0.05
N TRP A 14 20.71 3.17 0.58
CA TRP A 14 20.36 4.59 0.59
C TRP A 14 20.06 5.14 -0.81
N GLY A 15 18.91 5.76 -0.99
CA GLY A 15 18.47 6.35 -2.26
C GLY A 15 18.16 5.35 -3.39
N GLN A 16 18.03 4.05 -3.08
CA GLN A 16 17.83 3.00 -4.08
C GLN A 16 16.33 2.65 -4.26
N LYS A 17 16.04 2.09 -5.44
CA LYS A 17 14.75 1.39 -5.68
C LYS A 17 14.89 -0.05 -5.22
N VAL A 18 14.03 -0.49 -4.30
CA VAL A 18 14.21 -1.77 -3.61
C VAL A 18 12.92 -2.60 -3.68
N LEU A 19 13.02 -3.81 -4.20
CA LEU A 19 11.97 -4.81 -4.09
C LEU A 19 12.29 -5.73 -2.90
N PHE A 20 11.47 -5.68 -1.87
CA PHE A 20 11.54 -6.55 -0.71
C PHE A 20 10.80 -7.84 -0.99
N ALA A 21 11.52 -8.90 -1.37
CA ALA A 21 10.97 -10.22 -1.62
C ALA A 21 11.13 -11.09 -0.36
N LEU A 22 10.01 -11.47 0.23
CA LEU A 22 9.97 -12.15 1.52
C LEU A 22 9.22 -13.48 1.42
N PRO A 23 9.94 -14.63 1.35
CA PRO A 23 9.33 -15.91 1.52
C PRO A 23 9.13 -16.23 3.00
N LEU A 24 7.95 -16.72 3.37
CA LEU A 24 7.62 -17.16 4.72
C LEU A 24 7.61 -18.69 4.80
N ASP A 25 7.86 -19.23 5.98
CA ASP A 25 7.61 -20.63 6.29
C ASP A 25 6.14 -20.90 6.68
N GLU A 26 5.81 -22.13 7.05
CA GLU A 26 4.46 -22.55 7.44
C GLU A 26 3.94 -21.82 8.69
N ALA A 27 4.84 -21.34 9.54
CA ALA A 27 4.52 -20.57 10.73
C ALA A 27 4.46 -19.05 10.48
N GLY A 28 4.61 -18.61 9.22
CA GLY A 28 4.65 -17.20 8.86
C GLY A 28 5.95 -16.50 9.26
N GLN A 29 7.05 -17.27 9.40
CA GLN A 29 8.32 -16.77 9.90
C GLN A 29 9.40 -16.76 8.80
N ASN A 30 10.40 -15.90 9.01
CA ASN A 30 11.64 -15.87 8.26
C ASN A 30 12.71 -15.20 9.11
N GLY A 31 13.82 -15.90 9.37
CA GLY A 31 14.84 -15.44 10.31
C GLY A 31 15.53 -14.13 9.90
N GLU A 32 15.82 -13.96 8.61
CA GLU A 32 16.41 -12.71 8.12
C GLU A 32 15.41 -11.55 8.14
N TYR A 33 14.14 -11.83 7.87
CA TYR A 33 13.08 -10.83 8.04
C TYR A 33 13.02 -10.30 9.47
N GLN A 34 13.08 -11.18 10.47
CA GLN A 34 13.05 -10.76 11.87
C GLN A 34 14.26 -9.89 12.24
N ARG A 35 15.45 -10.20 11.73
CA ARG A 35 16.65 -9.37 11.92
C ARG A 35 16.51 -8.00 11.22
N MET A 36 16.03 -8.01 9.98
CA MET A 36 15.74 -6.81 9.20
C MET A 36 14.72 -5.93 9.92
N LEU A 37 13.59 -6.49 10.36
CA LEU A 37 12.54 -5.78 11.08
C LEU A 37 13.08 -5.15 12.37
N GLY A 38 13.90 -5.88 13.12
CA GLY A 38 14.56 -5.38 14.32
C GLY A 38 15.48 -4.18 14.03
N ARG A 39 16.15 -4.14 12.88
CA ARG A 39 16.97 -3.00 12.44
C ARG A 39 16.10 -1.82 12.03
N LEU A 40 15.12 -2.03 11.15
CA LEU A 40 14.21 -1.00 10.65
C LEU A 40 13.52 -0.25 11.81
N ARG A 41 13.18 -0.96 12.89
CA ARG A 41 12.55 -0.37 14.06
C ARG A 41 13.49 0.44 14.95
N ARG A 42 14.77 0.13 14.96
CA ARG A 42 15.77 0.83 15.79
C ARG A 42 16.47 1.97 15.07
N GLU A 43 16.68 1.83 13.78
CA GLU A 43 17.49 2.72 12.98
C GLU A 43 16.59 3.60 12.10
N GLN A 44 16.12 4.70 12.65
CA GLN A 44 15.39 5.71 11.89
C GLN A 44 16.27 6.23 10.74
N HIS A 45 15.67 6.51 9.59
CA HIS A 45 16.37 6.99 8.39
C HIS A 45 17.31 5.98 7.70
N LEU A 46 17.32 4.70 8.12
CA LEU A 46 18.17 3.66 7.51
C LEU A 46 17.94 3.52 6.00
N LEU A 47 16.71 3.74 5.54
CA LEU A 47 16.30 3.63 4.14
C LEU A 47 15.85 4.98 3.55
N GLU A 48 16.40 6.07 4.08
CA GLU A 48 16.05 7.41 3.59
C GLU A 48 16.34 7.57 2.10
N GLY A 49 15.37 8.15 1.38
CA GLY A 49 15.43 8.32 -0.07
C GLY A 49 15.20 7.04 -0.88
N CYS A 50 15.02 5.87 -0.23
CA CYS A 50 14.66 4.64 -0.93
C CYS A 50 13.21 4.68 -1.40
N THR A 51 12.96 4.04 -2.54
CA THR A 51 11.60 3.73 -3.01
C THR A 51 11.40 2.22 -2.98
N GLY A 52 10.32 1.74 -2.35
CA GLY A 52 10.11 0.33 -2.06
C GLY A 52 8.84 -0.28 -2.65
N GLY A 53 8.92 -1.57 -2.99
CA GLY A 53 7.81 -2.46 -3.27
C GLY A 53 7.96 -3.75 -2.48
N LEU A 54 6.86 -4.45 -2.20
CA LEU A 54 6.83 -5.66 -1.39
C LEU A 54 6.26 -6.83 -2.18
N LEU A 55 6.97 -7.94 -2.14
CA LEU A 55 6.53 -9.23 -2.66
C LEU A 55 6.62 -10.23 -1.50
N VAL A 56 5.47 -10.70 -1.01
CA VAL A 56 5.42 -11.61 0.15
C VAL A 56 4.70 -12.88 -0.25
N ASP A 57 5.33 -14.01 -0.06
CA ASP A 57 4.71 -15.30 -0.29
C ASP A 57 4.87 -16.25 0.91
N GLY A 58 4.00 -17.24 1.00
CA GLY A 58 4.04 -18.26 2.02
C GLY A 58 3.34 -19.54 1.57
N PRO A 59 3.71 -20.69 2.16
CA PRO A 59 3.16 -21.98 1.78
C PRO A 59 1.72 -22.20 2.25
N GLY A 60 1.24 -21.36 3.21
CA GLY A 60 -0.11 -21.42 3.77
C GLY A 60 -1.02 -20.29 3.31
N GLU A 61 -2.23 -20.27 3.85
CA GLU A 61 -3.23 -19.23 3.57
C GLU A 61 -3.20 -18.08 4.59
N LEU A 62 -2.33 -18.14 5.59
CA LEU A 62 -2.26 -17.21 6.70
C LEU A 62 -0.91 -16.48 6.73
N TYR A 63 -0.86 -15.40 7.50
CA TYR A 63 0.32 -14.62 7.87
C TYR A 63 0.89 -13.68 6.78
N THR A 64 0.81 -14.00 5.50
CA THR A 64 1.39 -13.19 4.40
C THR A 64 0.96 -11.72 4.48
N LYS A 65 -0.34 -11.48 4.66
CA LYS A 65 -0.90 -10.13 4.71
C LYS A 65 -0.50 -9.33 5.96
N SER A 66 -0.53 -9.97 7.13
CA SER A 66 -0.13 -9.33 8.39
C SER A 66 1.35 -8.99 8.40
N THR A 67 2.19 -9.91 7.94
CA THR A 67 3.63 -9.71 7.81
C THR A 67 3.97 -8.61 6.81
N ALA A 68 3.26 -8.58 5.68
CA ALA A 68 3.41 -7.51 4.69
C ALA A 68 3.04 -6.13 5.25
N ALA A 69 1.96 -6.03 6.03
CA ALA A 69 1.54 -4.78 6.66
C ALA A 69 2.56 -4.31 7.71
N GLU A 70 3.09 -5.22 8.52
CA GLU A 70 4.14 -4.93 9.50
C GLU A 70 5.43 -4.44 8.82
N LEU A 71 5.84 -5.11 7.74
CA LEU A 71 7.00 -4.72 6.96
C LEU A 71 6.80 -3.34 6.32
N ALA A 72 5.65 -3.08 5.71
CA ALA A 72 5.34 -1.79 5.10
C ALA A 72 5.46 -0.64 6.10
N LEU A 73 4.89 -0.82 7.29
CA LEU A 73 5.00 0.18 8.37
C LEU A 73 6.48 0.40 8.77
N ALA A 74 7.22 -0.68 8.98
CA ALA A 74 8.63 -0.58 9.41
C ALA A 74 9.51 0.11 8.34
N LEU A 75 9.27 -0.18 7.07
CA LEU A 75 9.96 0.46 5.95
C LEU A 75 9.68 1.97 5.90
N ASN A 76 8.42 2.38 6.03
CA ASN A 76 8.04 3.79 6.07
C ASN A 76 8.68 4.50 7.28
N CYS A 77 8.64 3.89 8.46
CA CYS A 77 9.30 4.45 9.66
C CYS A 77 10.82 4.58 9.50
N ALA A 78 11.44 3.73 8.68
CA ALA A 78 12.87 3.81 8.35
C ALA A 78 13.20 4.75 7.17
N GLY A 79 12.21 5.50 6.64
CA GLY A 79 12.41 6.50 5.59
C GLY A 79 12.23 6.00 4.16
N CYS A 80 11.75 4.77 3.96
CA CYS A 80 11.46 4.24 2.63
C CYS A 80 10.07 4.69 2.15
N ALA A 81 10.01 5.36 1.01
CA ALA A 81 8.75 5.67 0.33
C ALA A 81 8.25 4.43 -0.43
N LEU A 82 7.03 3.99 -0.16
CA LEU A 82 6.45 2.87 -0.90
C LEU A 82 5.72 3.35 -2.15
N VAL A 83 5.86 2.60 -3.27
CA VAL A 83 5.12 2.89 -4.51
C VAL A 83 3.62 2.70 -4.32
N GLY A 84 2.80 3.31 -5.19
CA GLY A 84 1.36 3.04 -5.20
C GLY A 84 1.08 1.54 -5.40
N ARG A 85 0.15 0.96 -4.63
CA ARG A 85 -0.10 -0.49 -4.56
C ARG A 85 1.19 -1.27 -4.33
N PRO A 86 1.85 -1.05 -3.20
CA PRO A 86 3.23 -1.51 -3.00
C PRO A 86 3.35 -3.01 -2.75
N LEU A 87 2.24 -3.71 -2.54
CA LEU A 87 2.22 -5.10 -2.11
C LEU A 87 1.68 -6.03 -3.19
N VAL A 88 2.43 -7.07 -3.47
CA VAL A 88 1.96 -8.31 -4.09
C VAL A 88 2.10 -9.43 -3.08
N GLU A 89 0.99 -10.04 -2.70
CA GLU A 89 0.88 -11.09 -1.71
C GLU A 89 0.47 -12.40 -2.39
N ALA A 90 1.17 -13.49 -2.11
CA ALA A 90 0.83 -14.81 -2.61
C ALA A 90 0.66 -15.80 -1.45
N THR A 91 -0.55 -16.36 -1.34
CA THR A 91 -0.83 -17.50 -0.44
C THR A 91 -0.45 -18.81 -1.10
N GLY A 92 -0.31 -19.88 -0.33
CA GLY A 92 0.13 -21.19 -0.84
C GLY A 92 -0.74 -21.75 -1.97
N SER A 93 -2.05 -21.55 -1.90
CA SER A 93 -3.00 -21.97 -2.97
C SER A 93 -3.10 -20.96 -4.13
N LEU A 94 -2.57 -19.75 -3.99
CA LEU A 94 -2.78 -18.62 -4.89
C LEU A 94 -4.28 -18.29 -5.11
N ALA A 95 -5.17 -18.70 -4.19
CA ALA A 95 -6.61 -18.47 -4.32
C ALA A 95 -6.98 -16.98 -4.32
N ASN A 96 -6.14 -16.15 -3.72
CA ASN A 96 -6.26 -14.70 -3.73
C ASN A 96 -6.10 -14.08 -5.14
N PHE A 97 -5.53 -14.83 -6.11
CA PHE A 97 -5.42 -14.41 -7.52
C PHE A 97 -6.55 -14.94 -8.43
N ARG A 98 -7.51 -15.71 -7.90
CA ARG A 98 -8.54 -16.37 -8.73
C ARG A 98 -9.30 -15.39 -9.63
N ILE A 99 -9.71 -14.26 -9.10
CA ILE A 99 -10.48 -13.26 -9.84
C ILE A 99 -9.62 -12.57 -10.88
N GLN A 100 -8.42 -12.19 -10.52
CA GLN A 100 -7.46 -11.60 -11.47
C GLN A 100 -7.09 -12.57 -12.60
N ALA A 101 -6.93 -13.85 -12.29
CA ALA A 101 -6.69 -14.89 -13.27
C ALA A 101 -7.83 -15.00 -14.30
N GLN A 102 -9.09 -14.97 -13.82
CA GLN A 102 -10.26 -14.94 -14.70
C GLN A 102 -10.28 -13.71 -15.61
N ASN A 103 -10.00 -12.54 -15.06
CA ASN A 103 -9.97 -11.29 -15.83
C ASN A 103 -8.87 -11.27 -16.88
N LEU A 104 -7.72 -11.86 -16.59
CA LEU A 104 -6.58 -11.93 -17.50
C LEU A 104 -6.64 -13.12 -18.47
N GLY A 105 -7.62 -14.02 -18.31
CA GLY A 105 -7.71 -15.24 -19.12
C GLY A 105 -6.53 -16.20 -18.89
N THR A 106 -6.00 -16.28 -17.67
CA THR A 106 -4.84 -17.10 -17.30
C THR A 106 -5.12 -17.91 -16.04
N ASP A 107 -4.14 -18.67 -15.55
CA ASP A 107 -4.20 -19.34 -14.25
C ASP A 107 -3.75 -18.40 -13.10
N CYS A 108 -3.91 -18.87 -11.84
CA CYS A 108 -3.54 -18.06 -10.68
C CYS A 108 -2.04 -17.74 -10.64
N LEU A 109 -1.18 -18.63 -11.10
CA LEU A 109 0.26 -18.39 -11.19
C LEU A 109 0.59 -17.34 -12.26
N GLY A 110 -0.10 -17.37 -13.39
CA GLY A 110 0.01 -16.33 -14.43
C GLY A 110 -0.40 -14.96 -13.92
N ALA A 111 -1.51 -14.89 -13.17
CA ALA A 111 -1.98 -13.65 -12.55
C ALA A 111 -1.00 -13.14 -11.48
N TYR A 112 -0.46 -14.02 -10.63
CA TYR A 112 0.58 -13.64 -9.66
C TYR A 112 1.82 -13.07 -10.35
N ARG A 113 2.30 -13.73 -11.42
CA ARG A 113 3.45 -13.23 -12.20
C ARG A 113 3.17 -11.89 -12.86
N ALA A 114 1.95 -11.67 -13.36
CA ALA A 114 1.54 -10.39 -13.92
C ALA A 114 1.57 -9.29 -12.86
N ALA A 115 0.99 -9.54 -11.69
CA ALA A 115 1.00 -8.60 -10.57
C ALA A 115 2.43 -8.25 -10.10
N ALA A 116 3.32 -9.25 -10.03
CA ALA A 116 4.71 -9.03 -9.67
C ALA A 116 5.47 -8.17 -10.71
N ARG A 117 5.19 -8.36 -12.01
CA ARG A 117 5.74 -7.50 -13.07
C ARG A 117 5.22 -6.07 -12.96
N GLU A 118 3.93 -5.89 -12.81
CA GLU A 118 3.34 -4.56 -12.61
C GLU A 118 3.92 -3.83 -11.39
N LEU A 119 4.21 -4.55 -10.31
CA LEU A 119 4.90 -3.97 -9.15
C LEU A 119 6.32 -3.53 -9.51
N ALA A 120 7.07 -4.35 -10.24
CA ALA A 120 8.41 -4.01 -10.70
C ALA A 120 8.39 -2.80 -11.64
N ASP A 121 7.44 -2.74 -12.59
CA ASP A 121 7.28 -1.62 -13.53
C ASP A 121 6.96 -0.32 -12.77
N ARG A 122 6.06 -0.37 -11.78
CA ARG A 122 5.77 0.78 -10.91
C ARG A 122 6.99 1.22 -10.11
N LEU A 123 7.77 0.26 -9.62
CA LEU A 123 8.99 0.55 -8.89
C LEU A 123 10.06 1.18 -9.80
N GLU A 124 10.17 0.72 -11.05
CA GLU A 124 11.06 1.33 -12.04
C GLU A 124 10.60 2.74 -12.45
N ALA A 125 9.30 2.93 -12.67
CA ALA A 125 8.73 4.23 -13.00
C ALA A 125 8.75 5.20 -11.81
N GLY A 126 8.54 4.69 -10.59
CA GLY A 126 8.49 5.47 -9.37
C GLY A 126 9.85 6.09 -9.05
N GLY A 127 9.92 7.43 -9.03
CA GLY A 127 10.92 8.19 -8.29
C GLY A 127 10.31 8.64 -6.97
N ALA A 128 11.13 8.98 -5.99
CA ALA A 128 10.63 9.79 -4.88
C ALA A 128 9.96 11.01 -5.51
N LEU A 129 8.65 11.17 -5.28
CA LEU A 129 7.96 12.39 -5.67
C LEU A 129 8.62 13.50 -4.84
N ALA A 130 9.56 14.21 -5.44
CA ALA A 130 10.01 15.47 -4.90
C ALA A 130 8.80 16.40 -4.99
N CYS A 131 8.09 16.53 -3.91
CA CYS A 131 6.99 17.47 -3.81
C CYS A 131 7.57 18.75 -3.20
N ASP A 132 7.57 19.85 -3.95
CA ASP A 132 8.00 21.14 -3.46
C ASP A 132 7.09 21.63 -2.33
N SER A 133 5.85 21.15 -2.31
CA SER A 133 4.88 21.38 -1.23
C SER A 133 4.22 20.07 -0.85
N PRO A 134 4.40 19.59 0.39
CA PRO A 134 3.80 18.34 0.83
C PRO A 134 2.28 18.42 0.82
N GLU A 135 1.63 17.49 0.13
CA GLU A 135 0.19 17.36 0.07
C GLU A 135 -0.30 16.42 1.18
N LEU A 136 -1.35 16.83 1.88
CA LEU A 136 -1.99 16.06 2.93
C LEU A 136 -3.47 15.86 2.60
N LEU A 137 -3.84 14.62 2.31
CA LEU A 137 -5.24 14.23 2.14
C LEU A 137 -5.81 13.77 3.49
N VAL A 138 -6.86 14.41 3.94
CA VAL A 138 -7.58 14.08 5.18
C VAL A 138 -8.93 13.51 4.85
N LEU A 139 -9.10 12.22 5.15
CA LEU A 139 -10.38 11.51 4.99
C LEU A 139 -11.03 11.33 6.35
N HIS A 140 -12.27 11.76 6.53
CA HIS A 140 -13.02 11.58 7.77
C HIS A 140 -14.49 11.21 7.54
N ALA A 141 -15.05 10.44 8.47
CA ALA A 141 -16.46 10.07 8.47
C ALA A 141 -17.24 10.71 9.64
N SER A 142 -16.76 11.84 10.14
CA SER A 142 -17.31 12.55 11.31
C SER A 142 -18.30 13.63 10.91
N SER A 143 -19.32 13.87 11.76
CA SER A 143 -20.19 15.03 11.61
C SER A 143 -19.51 16.29 12.18
N HIS A 144 -19.53 17.40 11.44
CA HIS A 144 -18.78 18.61 11.78
C HIS A 144 -19.14 19.25 13.13
N HIS A 145 -20.39 19.09 13.63
CA HIS A 145 -20.86 19.89 14.75
C HIS A 145 -20.55 19.34 16.16
N THR A 146 -20.18 18.07 16.31
CA THR A 146 -19.98 17.46 17.63
C THR A 146 -18.82 16.46 17.69
N SER A 147 -17.95 16.48 16.68
CA SER A 147 -16.91 15.47 16.54
C SER A 147 -15.63 15.84 17.27
N ASN A 148 -15.28 15.09 18.30
CA ASN A 148 -13.97 15.19 18.96
C ASN A 148 -12.80 14.92 17.98
N THR A 149 -13.03 14.07 16.98
CA THR A 149 -12.03 13.80 15.93
C THR A 149 -11.73 15.03 15.11
N MET A 150 -12.77 15.77 14.70
CA MET A 150 -12.58 17.02 13.95
C MET A 150 -11.96 18.11 14.82
N ALA A 151 -12.35 18.21 16.09
CA ALA A 151 -11.72 19.15 17.01
C ALA A 151 -10.22 18.85 17.21
N LEU A 152 -9.84 17.57 17.25
CA LEU A 152 -8.44 17.17 17.30
C LEU A 152 -7.72 17.47 15.98
N TRP A 153 -8.37 17.19 14.84
CA TRP A 153 -7.81 17.52 13.53
C TRP A 153 -7.51 19.02 13.39
N GLU A 154 -8.42 19.90 13.79
CA GLU A 154 -8.18 21.35 13.75
C GLU A 154 -6.97 21.78 14.61
N GLN A 155 -6.75 21.14 15.75
CA GLN A 155 -5.55 21.38 16.57
C GLN A 155 -4.28 20.90 15.86
N VAL A 156 -4.31 19.77 15.18
CA VAL A 156 -3.18 19.25 14.38
C VAL A 156 -2.91 20.19 13.21
N ARG A 157 -3.96 20.53 12.44
CA ARG A 157 -3.87 21.45 11.31
C ARG A 157 -3.25 22.79 11.67
N GLY A 158 -3.62 23.33 12.82
CA GLY A 158 -3.05 24.59 13.32
C GLY A 158 -1.57 24.54 13.71
N ARG A 159 -0.99 23.32 13.75
CA ARG A 159 0.44 23.09 14.04
C ARG A 159 1.25 22.68 12.81
N LEU A 160 0.58 22.37 11.69
CA LEU A 160 1.28 22.10 10.42
C LEU A 160 1.92 23.38 9.90
N SER A 161 3.06 23.25 9.22
CA SER A 161 3.65 24.39 8.53
C SER A 161 2.70 24.87 7.41
N GLN A 162 2.81 26.14 7.03
CA GLN A 162 1.97 26.73 5.97
C GLN A 162 2.28 26.15 4.57
N ASP A 163 3.34 25.37 4.46
CA ASP A 163 3.77 24.74 3.21
C ASP A 163 2.94 23.50 2.83
N PHE A 164 2.13 22.99 3.77
CA PHE A 164 1.25 21.84 3.50
C PHE A 164 0.00 22.27 2.73
N ILE A 165 -0.23 21.63 1.58
CA ILE A 165 -1.52 21.70 0.87
C ILE A 165 -2.43 20.64 1.48
N CYS A 166 -3.47 21.10 2.22
CA CYS A 166 -4.41 20.19 2.87
C CYS A 166 -5.71 20.07 2.06
N THR A 167 -6.02 18.88 1.57
CA THR A 167 -7.32 18.55 0.99
C THR A 167 -8.12 17.71 1.99
N GLU A 168 -9.33 18.16 2.35
CA GLU A 168 -10.20 17.48 3.31
C GLU A 168 -11.44 16.93 2.60
N ILE A 169 -11.70 15.64 2.76
CA ILE A 169 -12.87 14.95 2.20
C ILE A 169 -13.66 14.31 3.33
N GLY A 170 -14.88 14.81 3.54
CA GLY A 170 -15.83 14.22 4.47
C GLY A 170 -16.58 13.05 3.81
N LEU A 171 -16.33 11.83 4.24
CA LEU A 171 -17.00 10.62 3.71
C LEU A 171 -18.51 10.57 4.03
N ARG A 172 -19.01 11.50 4.83
CA ARG A 172 -20.46 11.68 5.17
C ARG A 172 -21.01 12.99 4.63
N ASN A 173 -20.51 13.44 3.50
CA ASN A 173 -20.91 14.70 2.85
C ASN A 173 -22.34 14.66 2.21
N GLY A 174 -22.98 13.47 2.19
CA GLY A 174 -24.29 13.26 1.57
C GLY A 174 -24.24 12.92 0.09
N THR A 175 -23.10 13.02 -0.57
CA THR A 175 -22.87 12.64 -1.97
C THR A 175 -22.35 11.21 -2.09
N LEU A 176 -21.59 10.76 -1.09
CA LEU A 176 -21.10 9.38 -1.00
C LEU A 176 -22.22 8.43 -0.58
N ARG A 177 -22.39 7.37 -1.32
CA ARG A 177 -23.38 6.32 -1.06
C ARG A 177 -22.70 5.00 -0.76
N ASP A 178 -23.35 4.19 0.08
CA ASP A 178 -22.89 2.84 0.36
C ASP A 178 -22.96 1.96 -0.89
N CYS A 179 -22.07 0.98 -0.97
CA CYS A 179 -22.07 -0.01 -2.03
C CYS A 179 -23.37 -0.81 -2.03
N SER A 180 -24.12 -0.80 -3.15
CA SER A 180 -25.40 -1.51 -3.30
C SER A 180 -25.26 -3.02 -3.49
N GLY A 181 -24.02 -3.57 -3.51
CA GLY A 181 -23.82 -5.01 -3.68
C GLY A 181 -24.17 -5.54 -5.07
N CYS A 182 -23.89 -4.80 -6.13
CA CYS A 182 -24.15 -5.21 -7.50
C CYS A 182 -23.49 -6.54 -7.86
N PRO A 183 -24.02 -7.29 -8.86
CA PRO A 183 -23.30 -8.42 -9.42
C PRO A 183 -21.89 -8.00 -9.84
N TYR A 184 -20.91 -8.87 -9.58
CA TYR A 184 -19.50 -8.58 -9.81
C TYR A 184 -19.19 -8.11 -11.24
N THR A 185 -19.84 -8.72 -12.24
CA THR A 185 -19.69 -8.34 -13.65
C THR A 185 -20.08 -6.89 -13.94
N MET A 186 -21.12 -6.40 -13.27
CA MET A 186 -21.54 -4.99 -13.37
C MET A 186 -20.53 -4.08 -12.68
N CYS A 187 -20.09 -4.47 -11.49
CA CYS A 187 -19.07 -3.74 -10.74
C CYS A 187 -17.76 -3.62 -11.54
N LEU A 188 -17.35 -4.70 -12.17
CA LEU A 188 -16.14 -4.73 -13.00
C LEU A 188 -16.26 -3.77 -14.21
N HIS A 189 -17.40 -3.81 -14.92
CA HIS A 189 -17.63 -2.98 -16.11
C HIS A 189 -17.50 -1.48 -15.83
N PHE A 190 -18.00 -1.01 -14.70
CA PHE A 190 -17.89 0.40 -14.32
C PHE A 190 -16.58 0.71 -13.61
N GLY A 191 -16.09 -0.21 -12.76
CA GLY A 191 -14.86 -0.04 -12.00
C GLY A 191 -13.60 0.04 -12.87
N GLU A 192 -13.56 -0.68 -13.99
CA GLU A 192 -12.46 -0.57 -14.99
C GLU A 192 -12.36 0.82 -15.60
N ARG A 193 -13.45 1.59 -15.55
CA ARG A 193 -13.53 2.98 -16.05
C ARG A 193 -13.44 4.02 -14.92
N GLY A 194 -13.08 3.59 -13.70
CA GLY A 194 -12.96 4.47 -12.54
C GLY A 194 -14.30 4.94 -11.96
N GLY A 195 -15.42 4.28 -12.28
CA GLY A 195 -16.74 4.72 -11.86
C GLY A 195 -17.60 3.63 -11.22
N CYS A 196 -18.84 4.00 -10.89
CA CYS A 196 -19.88 3.11 -10.39
C CYS A 196 -21.21 3.36 -11.13
N PHE A 197 -21.98 2.30 -11.36
CA PHE A 197 -23.30 2.43 -12.02
C PHE A 197 -24.24 3.42 -11.31
N TYR A 198 -24.20 3.45 -9.99
CA TYR A 198 -25.05 4.34 -9.19
C TYR A 198 -24.47 5.72 -8.95
N GLY A 199 -23.20 5.96 -9.32
CA GLY A 199 -22.50 7.21 -9.02
C GLY A 199 -22.34 7.49 -7.52
N GLY A 200 -21.64 8.56 -7.18
CA GLY A 200 -21.52 9.05 -5.80
C GLY A 200 -20.79 8.12 -4.86
N LEU A 201 -19.94 7.24 -5.37
CA LEU A 201 -19.02 6.42 -4.59
C LEU A 201 -17.67 7.11 -4.46
N MET A 202 -16.95 6.72 -3.42
CA MET A 202 -15.61 7.20 -3.10
C MET A 202 -14.63 7.32 -4.30
N PRO A 203 -14.67 6.46 -5.34
CA PRO A 203 -13.80 6.63 -6.51
C PRO A 203 -13.97 7.94 -7.27
N GLU A 204 -15.14 8.56 -7.25
CA GLU A 204 -15.41 9.79 -8.02
C GLU A 204 -14.86 11.05 -7.34
N GLU A 205 -14.61 10.98 -6.01
CA GLU A 205 -14.12 12.13 -5.23
C GLU A 205 -12.67 11.93 -4.71
N VAL A 206 -12.18 10.69 -4.69
CA VAL A 206 -10.89 10.33 -4.08
C VAL A 206 -9.84 9.92 -5.12
N TYR A 207 -10.24 9.65 -6.34
CA TYR A 207 -9.37 9.35 -7.47
C TYR A 207 -9.36 10.56 -8.44
#